data_0577d05ae7c976500c6c91b2f1b73e1b
#
_entry.id   0577d05ae7c976500c6c91b2f1b73e1b
#
_cell.length_a   1.000
_cell.length_b   1.000
_cell.length_c   1.000
_cell.angle_alpha   90.00
_cell.angle_beta   90.00
_cell.angle_gamma   90.00
#
_symmetry.space_group_name_H-M   'P 1'
#
loop_
_entity.id
_entity.type
_entity.pdbx_description
1 polymer ?
#
loop_
_entity_poly.entity_id
_entity_poly.type
_entity_poly.pdbx_seq_one_letter_code
_entity_poly.pdbx_strand_id
1 'polypeptide(L)'
;MSSSPEEEVLAGRRSILAAFETEQPIRRLLVARGSHGEAIDAIVDHARAACVPFDLVDRVAIERAAGGVKHQGVVAMLAARAYAEFRPLLQQPDPFLVFLDGIQDPHNLGAIIRSAHAVGANGIVMPQRGGISGVTAAVSRASAGAADRLPVSRVGNLRRALDEARDAGIWITGLAPEGDREVSEIDFRGNVGLVIGAEGTGLRRLVKEGCDFVARLPMARPEAGSFNASVAAGIVLYEMFR
;
A
#
# COMPACT_ATOMS: atom_id res chain seq x y z
N MET A 1 7.98 -16.57 -16.81
CA MET A 1 7.64 -15.46 -17.71
C MET A 1 7.57 -14.23 -16.82
N SER A 2 8.61 -13.39 -16.90
CA SER A 2 8.70 -12.14 -16.13
C SER A 2 7.63 -11.18 -16.65
N SER A 3 6.59 -10.91 -15.87
CA SER A 3 5.65 -9.84 -16.17
C SER A 3 6.43 -8.54 -16.08
N SER A 4 6.53 -7.81 -17.19
CA SER A 4 7.01 -6.43 -17.20
C SER A 4 6.27 -5.65 -16.12
N PRO A 5 6.94 -4.78 -15.35
CA PRO A 5 6.26 -3.97 -14.35
C PRO A 5 5.18 -3.14 -15.07
N GLU A 6 3.92 -3.30 -14.66
CA GLU A 6 2.83 -2.50 -15.20
C GLU A 6 3.16 -1.03 -14.92
N GLU A 7 3.37 -0.25 -15.98
CA GLU A 7 3.58 1.18 -15.88
C GLU A 7 2.30 1.79 -15.29
N GLU A 8 2.41 2.36 -14.10
CA GLU A 8 1.30 3.07 -13.48
C GLU A 8 1.11 4.41 -14.20
N VAL A 9 -0.09 4.64 -14.71
CA VAL A 9 -0.41 5.81 -15.53
C VAL A 9 -1.35 6.72 -14.77
N LEU A 10 -0.96 8.00 -14.63
CA LEU A 10 -1.81 9.08 -14.15
C LEU A 10 -2.33 9.91 -15.33
N ALA A 11 -3.64 10.13 -15.39
CA ALA A 11 -4.27 10.93 -16.41
C ALA A 11 -5.00 12.13 -15.81
N GLY A 12 -4.93 13.28 -16.51
CA GLY A 12 -5.63 14.50 -16.14
C GLY A 12 -4.78 15.52 -15.39
N ARG A 13 -5.09 16.80 -15.63
CA ARG A 13 -4.27 17.93 -15.16
C ARG A 13 -4.14 17.99 -13.64
N ARG A 14 -5.25 17.85 -12.91
CA ARG A 14 -5.26 17.92 -11.44
C ARG A 14 -4.47 16.77 -10.80
N SER A 15 -4.63 15.56 -11.31
CA SER A 15 -3.93 14.38 -10.80
C SER A 15 -2.42 14.52 -10.96
N ILE A 16 -1.96 15.09 -12.10
CA ILE A 16 -0.53 15.25 -12.37
C ILE A 16 0.06 16.40 -11.56
N LEU A 17 -0.66 17.52 -11.37
CA LEU A 17 -0.21 18.58 -10.46
C LEU A 17 -0.08 18.05 -9.03
N ALA A 18 -1.09 17.33 -8.53
CA ALA A 18 -1.02 16.70 -7.23
C ALA A 18 0.14 15.69 -7.12
N ALA A 19 0.46 14.97 -8.21
CA ALA A 19 1.61 14.07 -8.25
C ALA A 19 2.95 14.82 -8.09
N PHE A 20 3.10 16.00 -8.68
CA PHE A 20 4.29 16.86 -8.47
C PHE A 20 4.31 17.41 -7.04
N GLU A 21 3.20 17.93 -6.53
CA GLU A 21 3.09 18.43 -5.14
C GLU A 21 3.43 17.35 -4.11
N THR A 22 3.07 16.09 -4.41
CA THR A 22 3.35 14.95 -3.55
C THR A 22 4.64 14.21 -3.92
N GLU A 23 5.48 14.79 -4.79
CA GLU A 23 6.77 14.25 -5.22
C GLU A 23 6.70 12.79 -5.70
N GLN A 24 5.62 12.42 -6.39
CA GLN A 24 5.53 11.08 -6.98
C GLN A 24 6.60 10.90 -8.05
N PRO A 25 7.21 9.71 -8.17
CA PRO A 25 8.29 9.48 -9.12
C PRO A 25 7.75 9.41 -10.57
N ILE A 26 7.54 10.58 -11.18
CA ILE A 26 7.12 10.67 -12.58
C ILE A 26 8.34 10.37 -13.45
N ARG A 27 8.26 9.32 -14.23
CA ARG A 27 9.32 8.92 -15.16
C ARG A 27 9.26 9.72 -16.47
N ARG A 28 8.06 10.04 -16.96
CA ARG A 28 7.84 10.73 -18.23
C ARG A 28 6.45 11.33 -18.29
N LEU A 29 6.32 12.46 -19.00
CA LEU A 29 5.03 13.04 -19.33
C LEU A 29 4.75 12.95 -20.83
N LEU A 30 3.49 12.73 -21.18
CA LEU A 30 2.97 12.90 -22.53
C LEU A 30 1.99 14.07 -22.51
N VAL A 31 2.24 15.08 -23.35
CA VAL A 31 1.37 16.26 -23.49
C VAL A 31 0.85 16.28 -24.93
N ALA A 32 -0.47 16.41 -25.10
CA ALA A 32 -1.04 16.45 -26.44
C ALA A 32 -0.64 17.77 -27.15
N ARG A 33 -0.23 17.66 -28.39
CA ARG A 33 0.02 18.83 -29.24
C ARG A 33 -1.21 19.75 -29.27
N GLY A 34 -1.01 21.04 -29.07
CA GLY A 34 -2.08 22.03 -28.98
C GLY A 34 -2.79 22.09 -27.63
N SER A 35 -2.41 21.28 -26.63
CA SER A 35 -2.86 21.52 -25.26
C SER A 35 -2.25 22.81 -24.71
N HIS A 36 -3.09 23.66 -24.12
CA HIS A 36 -2.70 24.96 -23.60
C HIS A 36 -3.52 25.30 -22.34
N GLY A 37 -3.09 26.38 -21.67
CA GLY A 37 -3.73 26.92 -20.47
C GLY A 37 -2.88 26.72 -19.22
N GLU A 38 -3.13 27.56 -18.23
CA GLU A 38 -2.35 27.71 -16.99
C GLU A 38 -1.94 26.38 -16.33
N ALA A 39 -2.86 25.42 -16.26
CA ALA A 39 -2.56 24.12 -15.66
C ALA A 39 -1.59 23.27 -16.51
N ILE A 40 -1.56 23.40 -17.83
CA ILE A 40 -0.58 22.70 -18.68
C ILE A 40 0.78 23.38 -18.56
N ASP A 41 0.81 24.70 -18.53
CA ASP A 41 2.04 25.46 -18.39
C ASP A 41 2.70 25.16 -17.03
N ALA A 42 1.91 25.13 -15.93
CA ALA A 42 2.37 24.72 -14.62
C ALA A 42 2.94 23.30 -14.59
N ILE A 43 2.27 22.32 -15.24
CA ILE A 43 2.75 20.94 -15.33
C ILE A 43 4.09 20.87 -16.05
N VAL A 44 4.24 21.61 -17.16
CA VAL A 44 5.49 21.62 -17.93
C VAL A 44 6.62 22.30 -17.13
N ASP A 45 6.31 23.35 -16.38
CA ASP A 45 7.31 24.03 -15.53
C ASP A 45 7.73 23.14 -14.35
N HIS A 46 6.80 22.43 -13.70
CA HIS A 46 7.16 21.42 -12.70
C HIS A 46 8.01 20.29 -13.29
N ALA A 47 7.68 19.82 -14.50
CA ALA A 47 8.49 18.80 -15.16
C ALA A 47 9.92 19.26 -15.42
N ARG A 48 10.10 20.49 -15.88
CA ARG A 48 11.44 21.09 -16.08
C ARG A 48 12.20 21.22 -14.77
N ALA A 49 11.56 21.76 -13.74
CA ALA A 49 12.17 21.92 -12.42
C ALA A 49 12.61 20.58 -11.79
N ALA A 50 11.79 19.54 -12.00
CA ALA A 50 12.07 18.18 -11.50
C ALA A 50 12.94 17.34 -12.47
N CYS A 51 13.41 17.89 -13.58
CA CYS A 51 14.14 17.18 -14.63
C CYS A 51 13.37 15.95 -15.18
N VAL A 52 12.03 16.01 -15.20
CA VAL A 52 11.17 14.97 -15.78
C VAL A 52 11.07 15.18 -17.29
N PRO A 53 11.46 14.20 -18.12
CA PRO A 53 11.32 14.29 -19.57
C PRO A 53 9.85 14.34 -19.99
N PHE A 54 9.51 15.17 -20.96
CA PHE A 54 8.18 15.23 -21.52
C PHE A 54 8.19 15.28 -23.04
N ASP A 55 7.19 14.68 -23.67
CA ASP A 55 7.00 14.67 -25.12
C ASP A 55 5.69 15.31 -25.53
N LEU A 56 5.75 16.08 -26.60
CA LEU A 56 4.57 16.58 -27.29
C LEU A 56 4.12 15.52 -28.32
N VAL A 57 3.01 14.87 -28.06
CA VAL A 57 2.49 13.76 -28.86
C VAL A 57 1.11 14.08 -29.43
N ASP A 58 0.67 13.32 -30.41
CA ASP A 58 -0.66 13.44 -30.97
C ASP A 58 -1.73 12.92 -29.98
N ARG A 59 -2.94 13.45 -30.10
CA ARG A 59 -4.04 13.13 -29.20
C ARG A 59 -4.36 11.64 -29.13
N VAL A 60 -4.21 10.93 -30.24
CA VAL A 60 -4.40 9.46 -30.32
C VAL A 60 -3.38 8.71 -29.45
N ALA A 61 -2.15 9.19 -29.39
CA ALA A 61 -1.12 8.60 -28.53
C ALA A 61 -1.46 8.77 -27.04
N ILE A 62 -1.99 9.94 -26.64
CA ILE A 62 -2.45 10.18 -25.27
C ILE A 62 -3.67 9.33 -24.93
N GLU A 63 -4.66 9.22 -25.81
CA GLU A 63 -5.84 8.37 -25.60
C GLU A 63 -5.45 6.91 -25.38
N ARG A 64 -4.49 6.41 -26.16
CA ARG A 64 -3.94 5.06 -26.00
C ARG A 64 -3.23 4.90 -24.64
N ALA A 65 -2.38 5.85 -24.28
CA ALA A 65 -1.64 5.83 -23.01
C ALA A 65 -2.56 5.96 -21.78
N ALA A 66 -3.65 6.74 -21.89
CA ALA A 66 -4.61 6.95 -20.83
C ALA A 66 -5.53 5.74 -20.56
N GLY A 67 -5.57 4.74 -21.47
CA GLY A 67 -6.35 3.52 -21.26
C GLY A 67 -7.85 3.75 -21.04
N GLY A 68 -8.44 4.79 -21.66
CA GLY A 68 -9.85 5.15 -21.50
C GLY A 68 -10.16 6.10 -20.35
N VAL A 69 -9.16 6.53 -19.57
CA VAL A 69 -9.33 7.52 -18.51
C VAL A 69 -9.33 8.94 -19.09
N LYS A 70 -10.14 9.85 -18.51
CA LYS A 70 -10.22 11.25 -18.96
C LYS A 70 -8.90 11.97 -18.70
N HIS A 71 -8.12 12.20 -19.76
CA HIS A 71 -6.72 12.67 -19.67
C HIS A 71 -6.56 14.19 -19.81
N GLN A 72 -7.53 14.94 -20.31
CA GLN A 72 -7.48 16.41 -20.47
C GLN A 72 -6.20 16.92 -21.18
N GLY A 73 -5.65 16.13 -22.12
CA GLY A 73 -4.48 16.46 -22.91
C GLY A 73 -3.13 16.17 -22.23
N VAL A 74 -3.09 15.49 -21.08
CA VAL A 74 -1.85 15.16 -20.41
C VAL A 74 -1.95 13.83 -19.67
N VAL A 75 -0.85 13.06 -19.73
CA VAL A 75 -0.67 11.77 -19.07
C VAL A 75 0.75 11.70 -18.48
N ALA A 76 0.88 11.25 -17.25
CA ALA A 76 2.15 10.96 -16.60
C ALA A 76 2.36 9.44 -16.48
N MET A 77 3.51 8.97 -16.88
CA MET A 77 3.99 7.62 -16.63
C MET A 77 4.81 7.65 -15.35
N LEU A 78 4.35 6.95 -14.32
CA LEU A 78 5.09 6.85 -13.07
C LEU A 78 6.21 5.82 -13.19
N ALA A 79 7.29 6.03 -12.45
CA ALA A 79 8.30 4.99 -12.30
C ALA A 79 7.65 3.79 -11.60
N ALA A 80 7.65 2.65 -12.25
CA ALA A 80 7.13 1.43 -11.65
C ALA A 80 7.95 1.11 -10.39
N ARG A 81 7.29 1.10 -9.23
CA ARG A 81 7.91 0.57 -8.02
C ARG A 81 7.97 -0.94 -8.15
N ALA A 82 9.15 -1.50 -7.95
CA ALA A 82 9.29 -2.95 -7.84
C ALA A 82 8.62 -3.42 -6.54
N TYR A 83 7.52 -4.15 -6.67
CA TYR A 83 6.91 -4.87 -5.55
C TYR A 83 7.57 -6.23 -5.40
N ALA A 84 7.74 -6.68 -4.17
CA ALA A 84 8.30 -7.99 -3.89
C ALA A 84 7.33 -9.10 -4.31
N GLU A 85 7.86 -10.20 -4.80
CA GLU A 85 7.09 -11.43 -4.98
C GLU A 85 6.64 -11.97 -3.63
N PHE A 86 5.39 -12.45 -3.52
CA PHE A 86 4.82 -12.89 -2.25
C PHE A 86 5.46 -14.19 -1.73
N ARG A 87 5.60 -15.18 -2.59
CA ARG A 87 6.07 -16.51 -2.18
C ARG A 87 7.46 -16.55 -1.55
N PRO A 88 8.46 -15.78 -2.03
CA PRO A 88 9.74 -15.69 -1.35
C PRO A 88 9.67 -15.14 0.07
N LEU A 89 8.66 -14.31 0.40
CA LEU A 89 8.47 -13.81 1.76
C LEU A 89 8.04 -14.92 2.73
N LEU A 90 7.29 -15.92 2.25
CA LEU A 90 6.88 -17.08 3.04
C LEU A 90 8.03 -18.03 3.39
N GLN A 91 9.13 -17.95 2.62
CA GLN A 91 10.29 -18.84 2.75
C GLN A 91 11.45 -18.21 3.53
N GLN A 92 11.25 -17.02 4.07
CA GLN A 92 12.23 -16.39 4.96
C GLN A 92 12.38 -17.20 6.25
N PRO A 93 13.56 -17.18 6.90
CA PRO A 93 13.68 -17.68 8.26
C PRO A 93 12.76 -16.90 9.20
N ASP A 94 12.00 -17.60 10.02
CA ASP A 94 11.05 -17.01 10.99
C ASP A 94 10.22 -15.88 10.39
N PRO A 95 9.37 -16.16 9.36
CA PRO A 95 8.66 -15.12 8.63
C PRO A 95 7.69 -14.38 9.55
N PHE A 96 7.90 -13.05 9.63
CA PHE A 96 7.02 -12.11 10.30
C PHE A 96 6.41 -11.18 9.25
N LEU A 97 5.14 -11.41 8.87
CA LEU A 97 4.47 -10.70 7.79
C LEU A 97 3.29 -9.87 8.30
N VAL A 98 3.09 -8.70 7.68
CA VAL A 98 1.92 -7.84 7.97
C VAL A 98 1.04 -7.79 6.73
N PHE A 99 -0.19 -8.27 6.88
CA PHE A 99 -1.22 -8.29 5.85
C PHE A 99 -2.17 -7.11 6.07
N LEU A 100 -2.46 -6.36 5.01
CA LEU A 100 -3.30 -5.16 5.08
C LEU A 100 -4.60 -5.38 4.32
N ASP A 101 -5.73 -5.30 5.01
CA ASP A 101 -7.04 -5.51 4.43
C ASP A 101 -7.78 -4.19 4.21
N GLY A 102 -7.54 -3.56 3.05
CA GLY A 102 -8.33 -2.41 2.62
C GLY A 102 -7.91 -1.07 3.22
N ILE A 103 -6.69 -0.91 3.70
CA ILE A 103 -6.16 0.39 4.15
C ILE A 103 -6.25 1.40 2.99
N GLN A 104 -6.86 2.56 3.23
CA GLN A 104 -7.11 3.58 2.21
C GLN A 104 -6.30 4.86 2.41
N ASP A 105 -5.95 5.22 3.64
CA ASP A 105 -5.19 6.41 3.95
C ASP A 105 -3.68 6.16 3.77
N PRO A 106 -2.98 6.95 2.93
CA PRO A 106 -1.53 6.89 2.76
C PRO A 106 -0.74 7.12 4.05
N HIS A 107 -1.24 7.94 4.96
CA HIS A 107 -0.58 8.20 6.25
C HIS A 107 -0.62 6.95 7.13
N ASN A 108 -1.77 6.26 7.20
CA ASN A 108 -1.88 5.01 7.93
C ASN A 108 -0.99 3.92 7.33
N LEU A 109 -1.01 3.76 5.99
CA LEU A 109 -0.13 2.79 5.34
C LEU A 109 1.34 3.07 5.65
N GLY A 110 1.78 4.33 5.51
CA GLY A 110 3.16 4.73 5.81
C GLY A 110 3.55 4.49 7.27
N ALA A 111 2.68 4.83 8.22
CA ALA A 111 2.91 4.60 9.64
C ALA A 111 2.99 3.10 9.99
N ILE A 112 2.12 2.26 9.40
CA ILE A 112 2.17 0.80 9.58
C ILE A 112 3.48 0.24 9.03
N ILE A 113 3.88 0.61 7.80
CA ILE A 113 5.14 0.18 7.20
C ILE A 113 6.34 0.57 8.08
N ARG A 114 6.34 1.80 8.62
CA ARG A 114 7.39 2.28 9.51
C ARG A 114 7.46 1.47 10.79
N SER A 115 6.34 1.20 11.42
CA SER A 115 6.26 0.39 12.65
C SER A 115 6.68 -1.05 12.39
N ALA A 116 6.19 -1.67 11.31
CA ALA A 116 6.56 -3.03 10.92
C ALA A 116 8.07 -3.16 10.66
N HIS A 117 8.67 -2.20 9.94
CA HIS A 117 10.12 -2.17 9.71
C HIS A 117 10.90 -2.03 11.01
N ALA A 118 10.45 -1.18 11.93
CA ALA A 118 11.13 -0.92 13.20
C ALA A 118 11.17 -2.14 14.11
N VAL A 119 10.17 -3.02 14.04
CA VAL A 119 10.10 -4.26 14.85
C VAL A 119 10.63 -5.50 14.11
N GLY A 120 11.20 -5.33 12.91
CA GLY A 120 11.85 -6.43 12.19
C GLY A 120 10.93 -7.30 11.34
N ALA A 121 9.74 -6.83 10.97
CA ALA A 121 8.90 -7.56 10.02
C ALA A 121 9.64 -7.82 8.69
N ASN A 122 9.39 -8.97 8.06
CA ASN A 122 10.04 -9.36 6.80
C ASN A 122 9.32 -8.80 5.56
N GLY A 123 8.07 -8.38 5.69
CA GLY A 123 7.34 -7.81 4.57
C GLY A 123 5.91 -7.38 4.88
N ILE A 124 5.40 -6.54 3.98
CA ILE A 124 3.99 -6.11 3.93
C ILE A 124 3.32 -6.83 2.76
N VAL A 125 2.12 -7.34 2.98
CA VAL A 125 1.28 -7.95 1.95
C VAL A 125 -0.03 -7.18 1.85
N MET A 126 -0.35 -6.64 0.67
CA MET A 126 -1.55 -5.84 0.47
C MET A 126 -2.29 -6.24 -0.81
N PRO A 127 -3.61 -6.05 -0.91
CA PRO A 127 -4.34 -6.36 -2.12
C PRO A 127 -4.05 -5.34 -3.22
N GLN A 128 -4.10 -5.79 -4.48
CA GLN A 128 -3.99 -4.89 -5.65
C GLN A 128 -5.21 -3.97 -5.80
N ARG A 129 -6.36 -4.35 -5.24
CA ARG A 129 -7.64 -3.62 -5.31
C ARG A 129 -8.33 -3.60 -3.97
N GLY A 130 -9.16 -2.57 -3.74
CA GLY A 130 -9.97 -2.45 -2.52
C GLY A 130 -9.25 -1.75 -1.36
N GLY A 131 -8.20 -1.01 -1.64
CA GLY A 131 -7.46 -0.16 -0.73
C GLY A 131 -6.65 0.86 -1.51
N ILE A 132 -5.64 1.45 -0.89
CA ILE A 132 -4.68 2.30 -1.58
C ILE A 132 -3.97 1.50 -2.70
N SER A 133 -3.76 2.14 -3.84
CA SER A 133 -3.23 1.48 -5.04
C SER A 133 -1.78 1.01 -4.91
N GLY A 134 -1.05 1.51 -3.90
CA GLY A 134 0.34 1.13 -3.68
C GLY A 134 1.12 2.11 -2.81
N VAL A 135 2.42 1.96 -2.80
CA VAL A 135 3.33 2.86 -2.07
C VAL A 135 3.58 4.12 -2.91
N THR A 136 2.78 5.13 -2.64
CA THR A 136 2.90 6.47 -3.26
C THR A 136 4.00 7.29 -2.57
N ALA A 137 4.34 8.47 -3.11
CA ALA A 137 5.25 9.40 -2.44
C ALA A 137 4.74 9.84 -1.07
N ALA A 138 3.42 9.98 -0.89
CA ALA A 138 2.82 10.26 0.42
C ALA A 138 3.10 9.13 1.42
N VAL A 139 2.97 7.86 1.00
CA VAL A 139 3.32 6.68 1.81
C VAL A 139 4.82 6.66 2.13
N SER A 140 5.69 6.92 1.14
CA SER A 140 7.14 6.96 1.34
C SER A 140 7.54 8.02 2.37
N ARG A 141 6.96 9.22 2.29
CA ARG A 141 7.17 10.27 3.31
C ARG A 141 6.67 9.85 4.69
N ALA A 142 5.43 9.37 4.78
CA ALA A 142 4.83 8.94 6.05
C ALA A 142 5.61 7.78 6.69
N SER A 143 6.20 6.90 5.87
CA SER A 143 7.03 5.80 6.33
C SER A 143 8.46 6.21 6.74
N ALA A 144 8.86 7.48 6.56
CA ALA A 144 10.22 7.95 6.78
C ALA A 144 11.29 7.07 6.09
N GLY A 145 11.02 6.65 4.85
CA GLY A 145 11.92 5.81 4.05
C GLY A 145 11.89 4.31 4.38
N ALA A 146 11.09 3.88 5.37
CA ALA A 146 10.95 2.45 5.69
C ALA A 146 10.35 1.66 4.52
N ALA A 147 9.47 2.28 3.73
CA ALA A 147 8.88 1.65 2.56
C ALA A 147 9.93 1.21 1.52
N ASP A 148 11.08 1.86 1.44
CA ASP A 148 12.14 1.50 0.50
C ASP A 148 13.04 0.34 0.99
N ARG A 149 12.91 0.00 2.26
CA ARG A 149 13.71 -1.04 2.94
C ARG A 149 12.92 -2.29 3.24
N LEU A 150 11.65 -2.14 3.62
CA LEU A 150 10.77 -3.26 3.90
C LEU A 150 10.09 -3.74 2.61
N PRO A 151 10.23 -5.00 2.22
CA PRO A 151 9.57 -5.56 1.06
C PRO A 151 8.05 -5.37 1.14
N VAL A 152 7.44 -4.86 0.07
CA VAL A 152 5.99 -4.74 -0.07
C VAL A 152 5.55 -5.62 -1.23
N SER A 153 4.66 -6.56 -0.97
CA SER A 153 4.05 -7.44 -1.96
C SER A 153 2.60 -7.07 -2.23
N ARG A 154 2.19 -7.14 -3.48
CA ARG A 154 0.81 -6.90 -3.91
C ARG A 154 0.19 -8.20 -4.44
N VAL A 155 -0.92 -8.62 -3.82
CA VAL A 155 -1.61 -9.86 -4.17
C VAL A 155 -2.98 -9.61 -4.79
N GLY A 156 -3.38 -10.44 -5.75
CA GLY A 156 -4.68 -10.30 -6.39
C GLY A 156 -5.85 -10.62 -5.45
N ASN A 157 -5.64 -11.54 -4.51
CA ASN A 157 -6.65 -11.97 -3.52
C ASN A 157 -5.97 -12.19 -2.16
N LEU A 158 -6.32 -11.35 -1.18
CA LEU A 158 -5.72 -11.39 0.15
C LEU A 158 -6.11 -12.67 0.91
N ARG A 159 -7.37 -13.14 0.79
CA ARG A 159 -7.79 -14.37 1.43
C ARG A 159 -6.94 -15.57 0.98
N ARG A 160 -6.74 -15.70 -0.33
CA ARG A 160 -5.87 -16.75 -0.88
C ARG A 160 -4.42 -16.62 -0.40
N ALA A 161 -3.92 -15.40 -0.28
CA ALA A 161 -2.58 -15.18 0.26
C ALA A 161 -2.46 -15.63 1.73
N LEU A 162 -3.51 -15.44 2.55
CA LEU A 162 -3.56 -15.99 3.91
C LEU A 162 -3.55 -17.51 3.89
N ASP A 163 -4.30 -18.15 3.01
CA ASP A 163 -4.29 -19.61 2.89
C ASP A 163 -2.90 -20.13 2.49
N GLU A 164 -2.24 -19.51 1.50
CA GLU A 164 -0.86 -19.85 1.10
C GLU A 164 0.14 -19.63 2.26
N ALA A 165 -0.04 -18.61 3.09
CA ALA A 165 0.79 -18.37 4.26
C ALA A 165 0.60 -19.43 5.36
N ARG A 166 -0.65 -19.82 5.63
CA ARG A 166 -0.97 -20.90 6.57
C ARG A 166 -0.42 -22.25 6.12
N ASP A 167 -0.53 -22.55 4.83
CA ASP A 167 0.05 -23.77 4.23
C ASP A 167 1.59 -23.79 4.35
N ALA A 168 2.23 -22.60 4.42
CA ALA A 168 3.65 -22.44 4.71
C ALA A 168 4.00 -22.47 6.22
N GLY A 169 3.02 -22.71 7.09
CA GLY A 169 3.22 -22.81 8.53
C GLY A 169 3.27 -21.48 9.28
N ILE A 170 2.70 -20.42 8.71
CA ILE A 170 2.60 -19.10 9.34
C ILE A 170 1.26 -19.00 10.08
N TRP A 171 1.30 -18.73 11.39
CA TRP A 171 0.10 -18.48 12.20
C TRP A 171 -0.44 -17.08 11.97
N ILE A 172 -1.68 -16.97 11.56
CA ILE A 172 -2.30 -15.70 11.16
C ILE A 172 -3.20 -15.18 12.27
N THR A 173 -2.87 -13.99 12.79
CA THR A 173 -3.70 -13.26 13.75
C THR A 173 -4.33 -12.05 13.09
N GLY A 174 -5.66 -12.00 13.03
CA GLY A 174 -6.44 -10.84 12.61
C GLY A 174 -6.72 -9.91 13.78
N LEU A 175 -6.58 -8.59 13.57
CA LEU A 175 -6.91 -7.59 14.58
C LEU A 175 -8.31 -7.03 14.33
N ALA A 176 -9.21 -7.23 15.29
CA ALA A 176 -10.58 -6.72 15.22
C ALA A 176 -11.13 -6.41 16.63
N PRO A 177 -11.96 -5.37 16.81
CA PRO A 177 -12.53 -5.02 18.12
C PRO A 177 -13.36 -6.14 18.74
N GLU A 178 -14.00 -6.96 17.91
CA GLU A 178 -14.83 -8.10 18.32
C GLU A 178 -14.05 -9.41 18.47
N GLY A 179 -12.71 -9.35 18.52
CA GLY A 179 -11.85 -10.52 18.74
C GLY A 179 -12.18 -11.23 20.04
N ASP A 180 -12.14 -12.56 20.02
CA ASP A 180 -12.45 -13.43 21.15
C ASP A 180 -11.29 -13.53 22.17
N ARG A 181 -10.08 -13.17 21.75
CA ARG A 181 -8.86 -13.15 22.58
C ARG A 181 -8.29 -11.76 22.69
N GLU A 182 -7.60 -11.48 23.78
CA GLU A 182 -6.75 -10.28 23.87
C GLU A 182 -5.39 -10.53 23.19
N VAL A 183 -4.79 -9.49 22.62
CA VAL A 183 -3.47 -9.57 21.98
C VAL A 183 -2.44 -10.17 22.94
N SER A 184 -2.52 -9.85 24.24
CA SER A 184 -1.65 -10.38 25.29
C SER A 184 -1.77 -11.90 25.52
N GLU A 185 -2.83 -12.53 25.02
CA GLU A 185 -3.07 -13.98 25.15
C GLU A 185 -2.57 -14.78 23.94
N ILE A 186 -2.05 -14.10 22.91
CA ILE A 186 -1.54 -14.73 21.70
C ILE A 186 -0.05 -14.95 21.84
N ASP A 187 0.41 -16.16 21.51
CA ASP A 187 1.83 -16.45 21.38
C ASP A 187 2.32 -16.08 19.97
N PHE A 188 3.16 -15.06 19.89
CA PHE A 188 3.70 -14.54 18.63
C PHE A 188 5.11 -15.08 18.32
N ARG A 189 5.57 -16.13 18.97
CA ARG A 189 6.87 -16.73 18.66
C ARG A 189 6.82 -17.58 17.39
N GLY A 190 7.89 -17.54 16.61
CA GLY A 190 8.03 -18.30 15.36
C GLY A 190 7.41 -17.59 14.15
N ASN A 191 6.86 -18.37 13.24
CA ASN A 191 6.31 -17.88 11.97
C ASN A 191 4.96 -17.22 12.19
N VAL A 192 4.86 -15.90 12.04
CA VAL A 192 3.66 -15.15 12.37
C VAL A 192 3.23 -14.18 11.29
N GLY A 193 1.92 -14.00 11.16
CA GLY A 193 1.30 -13.01 10.30
C GLY A 193 0.25 -12.20 11.06
N LEU A 194 0.33 -10.88 10.95
CA LEU A 194 -0.65 -9.96 11.53
C LEU A 194 -1.52 -9.36 10.42
N VAL A 195 -2.85 -9.43 10.55
CA VAL A 195 -3.79 -8.84 9.59
C VAL A 195 -4.42 -7.61 10.19
N ILE A 196 -4.25 -6.46 9.52
CA ILE A 196 -4.82 -5.17 9.92
C ILE A 196 -5.92 -4.79 8.93
N GLY A 197 -7.11 -4.51 9.45
CA GLY A 197 -8.27 -4.07 8.66
C GLY A 197 -8.32 -2.57 8.42
N ALA A 198 -9.23 -2.16 7.53
CA ALA A 198 -9.51 -0.76 7.25
C ALA A 198 -10.20 -0.07 8.43
N GLU A 199 -10.03 1.26 8.52
CA GLU A 199 -10.74 2.08 9.48
C GLU A 199 -12.26 2.00 9.27
N GLY A 200 -13.00 1.87 10.36
CA GLY A 200 -14.46 1.82 10.38
C GLY A 200 -15.05 0.47 9.95
N THR A 201 -14.54 -0.17 8.90
CA THR A 201 -15.06 -1.47 8.42
C THR A 201 -14.34 -2.69 9.00
N GLY A 202 -13.13 -2.50 9.53
CA GLY A 202 -12.32 -3.58 10.07
C GLY A 202 -11.88 -4.59 9.01
N LEU A 203 -11.80 -5.86 9.40
CA LEU A 203 -11.47 -6.98 8.52
C LEU A 203 -12.70 -7.40 7.69
N ARG A 204 -12.52 -7.59 6.39
CA ARG A 204 -13.56 -8.19 5.55
C ARG A 204 -13.83 -9.63 6.00
N ARG A 205 -15.11 -10.06 5.94
CA ARG A 205 -15.56 -11.36 6.43
C ARG A 205 -14.67 -12.53 6.00
N LEU A 206 -14.38 -12.65 4.69
CA LEU A 206 -13.56 -13.74 4.17
C LEU A 206 -12.09 -13.68 4.62
N VAL A 207 -11.57 -12.49 4.87
CA VAL A 207 -10.20 -12.30 5.40
C VAL A 207 -10.17 -12.73 6.87
N LYS A 208 -11.16 -12.30 7.65
CA LYS A 208 -11.32 -12.72 9.06
C LYS A 208 -11.43 -14.22 9.21
N GLU A 209 -12.25 -14.90 8.37
CA GLU A 209 -12.37 -16.36 8.31
C GLU A 209 -11.06 -17.08 7.90
N GLY A 210 -10.09 -16.34 7.34
CA GLY A 210 -8.77 -16.84 6.97
C GLY A 210 -7.74 -16.76 8.09
N CYS A 211 -8.05 -16.09 9.20
CA CYS A 211 -7.17 -15.98 10.35
C CYS A 211 -7.32 -17.21 11.26
N ASP A 212 -6.24 -17.63 11.89
CA ASP A 212 -6.24 -18.70 12.91
C ASP A 212 -6.74 -18.15 14.24
N PHE A 213 -6.45 -16.88 14.52
CA PHE A 213 -6.91 -16.14 15.70
C PHE A 213 -7.49 -14.80 15.29
N VAL A 214 -8.47 -14.32 16.03
CA VAL A 214 -8.94 -12.93 15.94
C VAL A 214 -8.75 -12.29 17.30
N ALA A 215 -7.80 -11.35 17.38
CA ALA A 215 -7.45 -10.70 18.63
C ALA A 215 -8.03 -9.29 18.71
N ARG A 216 -8.28 -8.81 19.92
CA ARG A 216 -8.65 -7.43 20.21
C ARG A 216 -7.61 -6.74 21.09
N LEU A 217 -7.53 -5.43 20.93
CA LEU A 217 -6.85 -4.57 21.88
C LEU A 217 -7.86 -4.12 22.96
N PRO A 218 -7.64 -4.44 24.25
CA PRO A 218 -8.52 -3.98 25.30
C PRO A 218 -8.50 -2.44 25.41
N MET A 219 -9.66 -1.85 25.59
CA MET A 219 -9.83 -0.40 25.79
C MET A 219 -10.54 -0.14 27.10
N ALA A 220 -10.02 0.80 27.90
CA ALA A 220 -10.66 1.22 29.14
C ALA A 220 -12.01 1.95 28.90
N ARG A 221 -12.19 2.51 27.68
CA ARG A 221 -13.39 3.25 27.28
C ARG A 221 -13.87 2.77 25.91
N PRO A 222 -14.61 1.66 25.85
CA PRO A 222 -15.09 1.06 24.59
C PRO A 222 -16.02 2.00 23.80
N GLU A 223 -16.69 2.93 24.45
CA GLU A 223 -17.54 3.96 23.83
C GLU A 223 -16.76 4.92 22.90
N ALA A 224 -15.45 4.97 23.01
CA ALA A 224 -14.60 5.73 22.10
C ALA A 224 -14.51 5.10 20.67
N GLY A 225 -15.09 3.91 20.50
CA GLY A 225 -15.10 3.19 19.22
C GLY A 225 -13.90 2.26 19.06
N SER A 226 -12.99 2.58 18.16
CA SER A 226 -11.77 1.80 17.90
C SER A 226 -10.54 2.70 17.83
N PHE A 227 -9.36 2.12 18.04
CA PHE A 227 -8.11 2.81 17.72
C PHE A 227 -8.03 3.07 16.21
N ASN A 228 -7.36 4.17 15.83
CA ASN A 228 -6.93 4.35 14.45
C ASN A 228 -6.11 3.13 14.00
N ALA A 229 -6.24 2.72 12.72
CA ALA A 229 -5.63 1.49 12.21
C ALA A 229 -4.11 1.44 12.39
N SER A 230 -3.40 2.55 12.17
CA SER A 230 -1.94 2.60 12.33
C SER A 230 -1.51 2.58 13.81
N VAL A 231 -2.32 3.16 14.70
CA VAL A 231 -2.08 3.11 16.15
C VAL A 231 -2.27 1.68 16.65
N ALA A 232 -3.39 1.05 16.30
CA ALA A 232 -3.66 -0.34 16.66
C ALA A 232 -2.55 -1.28 16.15
N ALA A 233 -2.16 -1.12 14.88
CA ALA A 233 -1.05 -1.87 14.29
C ALA A 233 0.25 -1.66 15.08
N GLY A 234 0.60 -0.42 15.42
CA GLY A 234 1.83 -0.10 16.15
C GLY A 234 1.88 -0.76 17.55
N ILE A 235 0.76 -0.77 18.27
CA ILE A 235 0.65 -1.41 19.58
C ILE A 235 0.87 -2.93 19.45
N VAL A 236 0.16 -3.59 18.51
CA VAL A 236 0.28 -5.05 18.35
C VAL A 236 1.66 -5.44 17.83
N LEU A 237 2.19 -4.71 16.85
CA LEU A 237 3.53 -4.95 16.33
C LEU A 237 4.62 -4.85 17.40
N TYR A 238 4.48 -3.90 18.32
CA TYR A 238 5.40 -3.78 19.44
C TYR A 238 5.26 -4.94 20.44
N GLU A 239 4.03 -5.39 20.70
CA GLU A 239 3.80 -6.56 21.55
C GLU A 239 4.36 -7.84 20.93
N MET A 240 4.25 -8.01 19.61
CA MET A 240 4.83 -9.14 18.86
C MET A 240 6.37 -9.16 18.90
N PHE A 241 6.99 -7.97 18.97
CA PHE A 241 8.46 -7.84 19.02
C PHE A 241 9.02 -8.13 20.42
N ARG A 242 8.29 -7.77 21.49
CA ARG A 242 8.74 -7.86 22.88
C ARG A 242 8.80 -9.31 23.40
#